data_4c186783a99f4149133ded1374009ca3
#
_entry.id   4c186783a99f4149133ded1374009ca3
#
_cell.length_a   1.000
_cell.length_b   1.000
_cell.length_c   1.000
_cell.angle_alpha   90.00
_cell.angle_beta   90.00
_cell.angle_gamma   90.00
#
_symmetry.space_group_name_H-M   'P 1'
#
loop_
_entity.id
_entity.type
_entity.pdbx_description
1 polymer ?
#
loop_
_entity_poly.entity_id
_entity_poly.type
_entity_poly.pdbx_seq_one_letter_code
_entity_poly.pdbx_strand_id
1 'polypeptide(L)'
;EIYSCDWSSDVCSSDLPKLGFGEADIVLGFEPLETLRGLRYLKQGGVVFSSTDVIPPLSVSAGREVAPGLDAVEQAVRERASSAWFLPCRSMGIELGSAQCGNNILLGALCASGLLPFGFEALEEGIRTFMPAKLVDVNLKAAERGREILASSRLF
;
A
#
# COMPACT_ATOMS: atom_id res chain seq x y z
N GLU A 1 -11.67 -20.87 -2.28
CA GLU A 1 -11.94 -20.27 -0.95
C GLU A 1 -10.60 -19.89 -0.35
N ILE A 2 -10.29 -18.61 -0.36
CA ILE A 2 -9.12 -18.07 0.33
C ILE A 2 -9.60 -17.86 1.76
N TYR A 3 -9.21 -18.75 2.65
CA TYR A 3 -9.39 -18.53 4.07
C TYR A 3 -8.66 -17.27 4.47
N SER A 4 -9.39 -16.28 4.99
CA SER A 4 -8.81 -15.15 5.69
C SER A 4 -7.95 -15.72 6.80
N CYS A 5 -6.71 -15.29 6.89
CA CYS A 5 -5.87 -15.61 8.02
C CYS A 5 -6.59 -15.23 9.30
N ASP A 6 -6.84 -16.24 10.09
CA ASP A 6 -7.36 -16.11 11.44
C ASP A 6 -6.27 -15.51 12.32
N TRP A 7 -6.17 -14.20 12.25
CA TRP A 7 -5.12 -13.45 12.97
C TRP A 7 -5.55 -12.98 14.35
N SER A 8 -6.81 -13.09 14.63
CA SER A 8 -7.36 -13.01 15.98
C SER A 8 -8.77 -13.57 15.95
N SER A 9 -8.94 -14.73 16.52
CA SER A 9 -10.22 -15.42 16.63
C SER A 9 -11.32 -14.60 17.32
N ASP A 10 -10.97 -13.50 17.97
CA ASP A 10 -11.91 -12.76 18.82
C ASP A 10 -12.36 -11.41 18.23
N VAL A 11 -11.80 -10.94 17.11
CA VAL A 11 -12.16 -9.65 16.48
C VAL A 11 -12.77 -9.81 15.10
N CYS A 12 -12.85 -11.01 14.58
CA CYS A 12 -13.63 -11.28 13.37
C CYS A 12 -15.12 -11.40 13.72
N SER A 13 -15.66 -10.38 14.39
CA SER A 13 -17.09 -10.31 14.58
C SER A 13 -17.74 -10.01 13.24
N SER A 14 -18.85 -10.68 12.98
CA SER A 14 -19.72 -10.47 11.81
C SER A 14 -20.23 -9.02 11.65
N ASP A 15 -19.84 -8.13 12.56
CA ASP A 15 -20.30 -6.74 12.65
C ASP A 15 -19.40 -5.74 11.92
N LEU A 16 -18.20 -6.16 11.43
CA LEU A 16 -17.39 -5.30 10.57
C LEU A 16 -18.00 -5.30 9.16
N PRO A 17 -18.29 -4.13 8.59
CA PRO A 17 -18.80 -4.04 7.24
C PRO A 17 -17.75 -4.64 6.29
N LYS A 18 -18.14 -5.70 5.57
CA LYS A 18 -17.31 -6.29 4.54
C LYS A 18 -17.41 -5.42 3.29
N LEU A 19 -16.26 -4.99 2.79
CA LEU A 19 -16.20 -4.26 1.54
C LEU A 19 -16.60 -5.20 0.39
N GLY A 20 -17.60 -4.82 -0.38
CA GLY A 20 -18.03 -5.53 -1.58
C GLY A 20 -17.10 -5.26 -2.78
N PHE A 21 -17.28 -6.05 -3.84
CA PHE A 21 -16.54 -5.82 -5.09
C PHE A 21 -16.94 -4.49 -5.72
N GLY A 22 -15.93 -3.68 -6.09
CA GLY A 22 -16.14 -2.39 -6.73
C GLY A 22 -16.60 -1.27 -5.81
N GLU A 23 -16.45 -1.40 -4.49
CA GLU A 23 -16.87 -0.40 -3.51
C GLU A 23 -15.72 0.45 -2.95
N ALA A 24 -14.47 0.01 -3.11
CA ALA A 24 -13.32 0.76 -2.61
C ALA A 24 -13.03 2.00 -3.45
N ASP A 25 -12.88 3.14 -2.83
CA ASP A 25 -12.39 4.36 -3.47
C ASP A 25 -10.90 4.30 -3.76
N ILE A 26 -10.15 3.67 -2.86
CA ILE A 26 -8.69 3.61 -2.87
C ILE A 26 -8.23 2.18 -2.60
N VAL A 27 -7.24 1.71 -3.36
CA VAL A 27 -6.46 0.52 -3.06
C VAL A 27 -5.04 0.93 -2.70
N LEU A 28 -4.59 0.49 -1.52
CA LEU A 28 -3.22 0.62 -1.05
C LEU A 28 -2.57 -0.77 -1.02
N GLY A 29 -1.62 -1.00 -1.91
CA GLY A 29 -0.94 -2.29 -2.04
C GLY A 29 0.54 -2.21 -1.70
N PHE A 30 0.99 -2.93 -0.69
CA PHE A 30 2.39 -2.97 -0.30
C PHE A 30 3.24 -3.91 -1.16
N GLU A 31 2.60 -4.67 -2.04
CA GLU A 31 3.21 -5.53 -3.05
C GLU A 31 2.37 -5.54 -4.33
N PRO A 32 2.99 -5.67 -5.54
CA PRO A 32 2.25 -5.64 -6.80
C PRO A 32 1.19 -6.74 -6.91
N LEU A 33 1.49 -7.96 -6.45
CA LEU A 33 0.55 -9.08 -6.49
C LEU A 33 -0.67 -8.82 -5.58
N GLU A 34 -0.47 -8.25 -4.41
CA GLU A 34 -1.57 -7.89 -3.50
C GLU A 34 -2.38 -6.73 -4.06
N THR A 35 -1.74 -5.78 -4.73
CA THR A 35 -2.43 -4.72 -5.47
C THR A 35 -3.36 -5.32 -6.51
N LEU A 36 -2.87 -6.25 -7.34
CA LEU A 36 -3.66 -6.93 -8.36
C LEU A 36 -4.86 -7.69 -7.74
N ARG A 37 -4.66 -8.38 -6.62
CA ARG A 37 -5.74 -9.05 -5.87
C ARG A 37 -6.75 -8.06 -5.32
N GLY A 38 -6.30 -6.89 -4.89
CA GLY A 38 -7.13 -5.80 -4.36
C GLY A 38 -7.98 -5.10 -5.42
N LEU A 39 -7.59 -5.13 -6.70
CA LEU A 39 -8.29 -4.42 -7.77
C LEU A 39 -9.76 -4.79 -7.91
N ARG A 40 -10.14 -6.02 -7.60
CA ARG A 40 -11.55 -6.45 -7.64
C ARG A 40 -12.46 -5.62 -6.70
N TYR A 41 -11.89 -5.06 -5.65
CA TYR A 41 -12.63 -4.22 -4.70
C TYR A 41 -12.67 -2.75 -5.12
N LEU A 42 -11.72 -2.31 -5.98
CA LEU A 42 -11.66 -0.94 -6.46
C LEU A 42 -12.87 -0.63 -7.34
N LYS A 43 -13.55 0.45 -7.06
CA LYS A 43 -14.58 0.97 -7.97
C LYS A 43 -13.95 1.42 -9.29
N GLN A 44 -14.73 1.46 -10.33
CA GLN A 44 -14.29 2.01 -11.63
C GLN A 44 -13.90 3.48 -11.45
N GLY A 45 -12.69 3.84 -11.85
CA GLY A 45 -12.16 5.18 -11.68
C GLY A 45 -11.65 5.50 -10.27
N GLY A 46 -11.51 4.51 -9.40
CA GLY A 46 -10.87 4.68 -8.10
C GLY A 46 -9.36 4.94 -8.22
N VAL A 47 -8.67 5.03 -7.10
CA VAL A 47 -7.25 5.40 -7.03
C VAL A 47 -6.42 4.27 -6.46
N VAL A 48 -5.19 4.10 -6.96
CA VAL A 48 -4.27 3.05 -6.52
C VAL A 48 -2.94 3.65 -6.07
N PHE A 49 -2.49 3.24 -4.89
CA PHE A 49 -1.10 3.41 -4.45
C PHE A 49 -0.48 2.02 -4.29
N SER A 50 0.60 1.74 -4.99
CA SER A 50 1.23 0.41 -4.99
C SER A 50 2.73 0.50 -4.82
N SER A 51 3.29 -0.45 -4.07
CA SER A 51 4.72 -0.70 -4.14
C SER A 51 5.06 -1.43 -5.45
N THR A 52 6.25 -1.14 -5.99
CA THR A 52 6.83 -1.88 -7.13
C THR A 52 7.72 -3.04 -6.68
N ASP A 53 8.10 -3.07 -5.40
CA ASP A 53 9.00 -4.11 -4.89
C ASP A 53 8.26 -5.44 -4.78
N VAL A 54 8.80 -6.46 -5.42
CA VAL A 54 8.26 -7.82 -5.39
C VAL A 54 8.94 -8.62 -4.29
N ILE A 55 8.15 -9.17 -3.39
CA ILE A 55 8.61 -10.21 -2.48
C ILE A 55 8.06 -11.53 -3.03
N PRO A 56 8.92 -12.40 -3.64
CA PRO A 56 8.43 -13.62 -4.24
C PRO A 56 7.73 -14.50 -3.18
N PRO A 57 6.46 -14.89 -3.38
CA PRO A 57 5.81 -15.87 -2.52
C PRO A 57 6.60 -17.18 -2.46
N LEU A 58 6.48 -17.92 -1.38
CA LEU A 58 7.14 -19.23 -1.26
C LEU A 58 6.78 -20.20 -2.38
N SER A 59 5.54 -20.14 -2.88
CA SER A 59 5.06 -20.95 -4.03
C SER A 59 5.82 -20.61 -5.32
N VAL A 60 6.10 -19.34 -5.56
CA VAL A 60 6.88 -18.86 -6.72
C VAL A 60 8.35 -19.21 -6.54
N SER A 61 8.92 -19.00 -5.35
CA SER A 61 10.29 -19.38 -5.03
C SER A 61 10.51 -20.89 -5.12
N ALA A 62 9.47 -21.69 -4.92
CA ALA A 62 9.48 -23.14 -5.09
C ALA A 62 9.19 -23.61 -6.54
N GLY A 63 9.06 -22.67 -7.50
CA GLY A 63 8.83 -22.98 -8.92
C GLY A 63 7.44 -23.55 -9.24
N ARG A 64 6.46 -23.37 -8.36
CA ARG A 64 5.10 -23.92 -8.51
C ARG A 64 4.16 -22.97 -9.25
N GLU A 65 4.44 -21.67 -9.26
CA GLU A 65 3.61 -20.64 -9.89
C GLU A 65 4.49 -19.57 -10.53
N VAL A 66 3.99 -18.94 -11.58
CA VAL A 66 4.63 -17.77 -12.20
C VAL A 66 3.85 -16.54 -11.74
N ALA A 67 4.50 -15.66 -10.97
CA ALA A 67 3.88 -14.39 -10.62
C ALA A 67 3.80 -13.49 -11.86
N PRO A 68 2.69 -12.73 -12.05
CA PRO A 68 2.60 -11.74 -13.11
C PRO A 68 3.71 -10.69 -12.93
N GLY A 69 4.32 -10.29 -14.04
CA GLY A 69 5.31 -9.20 -14.03
C GLY A 69 4.68 -7.87 -13.60
N LEU A 70 5.50 -6.92 -13.18
CA LEU A 70 5.06 -5.58 -12.78
C LEU A 70 4.26 -4.90 -13.91
N ASP A 71 4.69 -5.03 -15.16
CA ASP A 71 4.01 -4.46 -16.33
C ASP A 71 2.55 -4.93 -16.44
N ALA A 72 2.29 -6.21 -16.18
CA ALA A 72 0.94 -6.77 -16.21
C ALA A 72 0.07 -6.20 -15.08
N VAL A 73 0.66 -5.99 -13.90
CA VAL A 73 -0.03 -5.35 -12.77
C VAL A 73 -0.35 -3.89 -13.09
N GLU A 74 0.61 -3.14 -13.61
CA GLU A 74 0.41 -1.75 -14.01
C GLU A 74 -0.67 -1.61 -15.08
N GLN A 75 -0.68 -2.49 -16.08
CA GLN A 75 -1.71 -2.50 -17.11
C GLN A 75 -3.10 -2.73 -16.50
N ALA A 76 -3.26 -3.74 -15.66
CA ALA A 76 -4.53 -4.04 -15.00
C ALA A 76 -5.01 -2.88 -14.13
N VAL A 77 -4.08 -2.18 -13.45
CA VAL A 77 -4.40 -0.98 -12.67
C VAL A 77 -4.88 0.14 -13.58
N ARG A 78 -4.21 0.42 -14.69
CA ARG A 78 -4.57 1.49 -15.65
C ARG A 78 -5.95 1.29 -16.29
N GLU A 79 -6.37 0.05 -16.45
CA GLU A 79 -7.69 -0.28 -17.01
C GLU A 79 -8.85 0.04 -16.04
N ARG A 80 -8.56 0.13 -14.72
CA ARG A 80 -9.59 0.27 -13.70
C ARG A 80 -9.50 1.57 -12.92
N ALA A 81 -8.30 2.04 -12.62
CA ALA A 81 -8.04 3.23 -11.84
C ALA A 81 -8.03 4.50 -12.68
N SER A 82 -8.48 5.62 -12.11
CA SER A 82 -8.34 6.95 -12.73
C SER A 82 -6.93 7.51 -12.53
N SER A 83 -6.27 7.11 -11.45
CA SER A 83 -4.91 7.52 -11.12
C SER A 83 -4.21 6.43 -10.33
N ALA A 84 -2.92 6.27 -10.56
CA ALA A 84 -2.11 5.30 -9.83
C ALA A 84 -0.69 5.83 -9.59
N TRP A 85 -0.14 5.49 -8.41
CA TRP A 85 1.24 5.75 -8.04
C TRP A 85 1.93 4.43 -7.71
N PHE A 86 3.09 4.23 -8.33
CA PHE A 86 3.95 3.06 -8.15
C PHE A 86 5.28 3.51 -7.57
N LEU A 87 5.61 3.05 -6.36
CA LEU A 87 6.80 3.47 -5.62
C LEU A 87 7.63 2.26 -5.19
N PRO A 88 8.97 2.28 -5.34
CA PRO A 88 9.86 1.22 -4.85
C PRO A 88 10.06 1.34 -3.33
N CYS A 89 8.98 1.15 -2.56
CA CYS A 89 8.91 1.49 -1.14
C CYS A 89 9.92 0.73 -0.28
N ARG A 90 10.11 -0.58 -0.55
CA ARG A 90 11.08 -1.40 0.18
C ARG A 90 12.51 -0.94 -0.07
N SER A 91 12.86 -0.72 -1.34
CA SER A 91 14.19 -0.27 -1.75
C SER A 91 14.52 1.09 -1.12
N MET A 92 13.58 2.01 -1.18
CA MET A 92 13.70 3.33 -0.53
C MET A 92 13.77 3.23 1.00
N GLY A 93 13.01 2.30 1.60
CA GLY A 93 13.08 2.05 3.04
C GLY A 93 14.46 1.55 3.47
N ILE A 94 15.11 0.68 2.67
CA ILE A 94 16.48 0.22 2.91
C ILE A 94 17.46 1.40 2.89
N GLU A 95 17.32 2.33 1.95
CA GLU A 95 18.14 3.56 1.89
C GLU A 95 17.99 4.42 3.14
N LEU A 96 16.80 4.44 3.75
CA LEU A 96 16.51 5.14 5.00
C LEU A 96 16.95 4.37 6.26
N GLY A 97 17.42 3.13 6.10
CA GLY A 97 17.95 2.29 7.18
C GLY A 97 17.05 1.13 7.61
N SER A 98 15.86 0.97 7.04
CA SER A 98 14.97 -0.16 7.36
C SER A 98 13.98 -0.46 6.24
N ALA A 99 13.99 -1.68 5.72
CA ALA A 99 13.02 -2.11 4.73
C ALA A 99 11.56 -1.99 5.22
N GLN A 100 11.32 -2.13 6.53
CA GLN A 100 9.98 -2.07 7.13
C GLN A 100 9.39 -0.66 7.10
N CYS A 101 10.20 0.39 7.12
CA CYS A 101 9.68 1.76 7.04
C CYS A 101 9.15 2.12 5.64
N GLY A 102 9.41 1.28 4.63
CA GLY A 102 8.88 1.45 3.27
C GLY A 102 7.35 1.57 3.22
N ASN A 103 6.63 0.89 4.10
CA ASN A 103 5.18 1.01 4.18
C ASN A 103 4.74 2.46 4.51
N ASN A 104 5.50 3.17 5.33
CA ASN A 104 5.19 4.57 5.66
C ASN A 104 5.51 5.54 4.52
N ILE A 105 6.34 5.17 3.55
CA ILE A 105 6.51 5.94 2.32
C ILE A 105 5.20 5.98 1.55
N LEU A 106 4.59 4.80 1.36
CA LEU A 106 3.32 4.69 0.63
C LEU A 106 2.16 5.37 1.38
N LEU A 107 2.11 5.19 2.71
CA LEU A 107 1.14 5.88 3.57
C LEU A 107 1.33 7.40 3.54
N GLY A 108 2.58 7.88 3.57
CA GLY A 108 2.89 9.31 3.48
C GLY A 108 2.41 9.94 2.17
N ALA A 109 2.62 9.25 1.04
CA ALA A 109 2.09 9.67 -0.24
C ALA A 109 0.55 9.71 -0.23
N LEU A 110 -0.10 8.66 0.29
CA LEU A 110 -1.55 8.61 0.36
C LEU A 110 -2.12 9.70 1.27
N CYS A 111 -1.58 9.91 2.48
CA CYS A 111 -2.08 10.93 3.40
C CYS A 111 -1.87 12.36 2.85
N ALA A 112 -0.79 12.58 2.09
CA ALA A 112 -0.53 13.87 1.47
C ALA A 112 -1.37 14.13 0.20
N SER A 113 -2.04 13.11 -0.34
CA SER A 113 -2.82 13.24 -1.58
C SER A 113 -4.11 14.04 -1.44
N GLY A 114 -4.59 14.26 -0.23
CA GLY A 114 -5.89 14.90 0.03
C GLY A 114 -7.11 14.01 -0.25
N LEU A 115 -6.91 12.73 -0.55
CA LEU A 115 -7.99 11.77 -0.83
C LEU A 115 -8.64 11.21 0.44
N LEU A 116 -7.95 11.32 1.58
CA LEU A 116 -8.46 10.87 2.87
C LEU A 116 -9.13 12.02 3.63
N PRO A 117 -10.07 11.73 4.56
CA PRO A 117 -10.71 12.75 5.39
C PRO A 117 -9.77 13.37 6.44
N PHE A 118 -8.54 12.91 6.51
CA PHE A 118 -7.46 13.40 7.38
C PHE A 118 -6.18 13.60 6.56
N GLY A 119 -5.31 14.49 7.01
CA GLY A 119 -4.09 14.84 6.31
C GLY A 119 -2.85 14.11 6.79
N PHE A 120 -1.71 14.57 6.30
CA PHE A 120 -0.39 14.04 6.63
C PHE A 120 -0.07 14.14 8.13
N GLU A 121 -0.54 15.19 8.80
CA GLU A 121 -0.33 15.44 10.23
C GLU A 121 -0.88 14.32 11.11
N ALA A 122 -2.00 13.72 10.71
CA ALA A 122 -2.57 12.59 11.43
C ALA A 122 -1.67 11.33 11.36
N LEU A 123 -0.99 11.12 10.23
CA LEU A 123 0.00 10.05 10.10
C LEU A 123 1.21 10.31 11.00
N GLU A 124 1.72 11.54 11.03
CA GLU A 124 2.84 11.91 11.90
C GLU A 124 2.49 11.70 13.39
N GLU A 125 1.31 12.16 13.81
CA GLU A 125 0.83 11.97 15.18
C GLU A 125 0.69 10.47 15.51
N GLY A 126 0.12 9.68 14.60
CA GLY A 126 0.01 8.23 14.75
C GLY A 126 1.38 7.55 14.90
N ILE A 127 2.35 7.92 14.08
CA ILE A 127 3.73 7.40 14.19
C ILE A 127 4.34 7.74 15.55
N ARG A 128 4.21 9.00 15.99
CA ARG A 128 4.76 9.45 17.27
C ARG A 128 4.09 8.78 18.48
N THR A 129 2.79 8.51 18.37
CA THR A 129 2.00 8.00 19.50
C THR A 129 2.11 6.48 19.65
N PHE A 130 2.10 5.75 18.53
CA PHE A 130 1.93 4.29 18.57
C PHE A 130 3.20 3.51 18.25
N MET A 131 4.23 4.15 17.68
CA MET A 131 5.46 3.43 17.39
C MET A 131 6.45 3.45 18.56
N PRO A 132 7.26 2.38 18.71
CA PRO A 132 8.38 2.41 19.64
C PRO A 132 9.33 3.57 19.37
N ALA A 133 9.80 4.27 20.39
CA ALA A 133 10.62 5.49 20.28
C ALA A 133 11.79 5.37 19.30
N LYS A 134 12.47 4.21 19.30
CA LYS A 134 13.60 3.92 18.40
C LYS A 134 13.25 3.87 16.92
N LEU A 135 11.98 3.72 16.58
CA LEU A 135 11.48 3.61 15.20
C LEU A 135 10.79 4.89 14.71
N VAL A 136 10.49 5.84 15.59
CA VAL A 136 9.75 7.06 15.24
C VAL A 136 10.46 7.84 14.15
N ASP A 137 11.74 8.16 14.34
CA ASP A 137 12.47 9.03 13.42
C ASP A 137 12.59 8.45 12.01
N VAL A 138 12.89 7.15 11.88
CA VAL A 138 13.01 6.53 10.56
C VAL A 138 11.66 6.45 9.84
N ASN A 139 10.56 6.24 10.58
CA ASN A 139 9.23 6.17 10.00
C ASN A 139 8.66 7.55 9.65
N LEU A 140 8.99 8.60 10.41
CA LEU A 140 8.67 9.98 10.04
C LEU A 140 9.40 10.40 8.76
N LYS A 141 10.70 10.10 8.63
CA LYS A 141 11.46 10.33 7.41
C LYS A 141 10.89 9.58 6.22
N ALA A 142 10.44 8.36 6.43
CA ALA A 142 9.81 7.56 5.40
C ALA A 142 8.48 8.18 4.93
N ALA A 143 7.62 8.58 5.85
CA ALA A 143 6.36 9.25 5.53
C ALA A 143 6.60 10.56 4.77
N GLU A 144 7.57 11.38 5.22
CA GLU A 144 7.96 12.61 4.55
C GLU A 144 8.45 12.36 3.13
N ARG A 145 9.27 11.32 2.93
CA ARG A 145 9.74 10.93 1.60
C ARG A 145 8.59 10.61 0.64
N GLY A 146 7.56 9.93 1.15
CA GLY A 146 6.33 9.67 0.38
C GLY A 146 5.62 10.95 -0.04
N ARG A 147 5.48 11.92 0.88
CA ARG A 147 4.91 13.24 0.61
C ARG A 147 5.68 14.00 -0.47
N GLU A 148 7.00 14.03 -0.37
CA GLU A 148 7.87 14.70 -1.35
C GLU A 148 7.72 14.11 -2.76
N ILE A 149 7.67 12.78 -2.87
CA ILE A 149 7.52 12.11 -4.15
C ILE A 149 6.17 12.46 -4.76
N LEU A 150 5.10 12.41 -3.98
CA LEU A 150 3.78 12.79 -4.48
C LEU A 150 3.77 14.24 -4.99
N ALA A 151 4.36 15.16 -4.25
CA ALA A 151 4.44 16.58 -4.64
C ALA A 151 5.25 16.78 -5.92
N SER A 152 6.26 15.94 -6.16
CA SER A 152 7.10 15.99 -7.37
C SER A 152 6.52 15.20 -8.55
N SER A 153 5.62 14.27 -8.29
CA SER A 153 4.96 13.46 -9.32
C SER A 153 3.87 14.29 -9.98
N ARG A 154 4.07 14.66 -11.25
CA ARG A 154 2.96 15.19 -12.05
C ARG A 154 1.96 14.05 -12.24
N LEU A 155 0.69 14.34 -11.96
CA LEU A 155 -0.44 13.47 -12.30
C LEU A 155 -0.36 13.10 -13.80
N PHE A 156 -0.30 11.81 -14.08
CA PHE A 156 -0.52 11.29 -15.43
C PHE A 156 -1.96 10.83 -15.58
#